data_dc36c380c6de5c2f783e0eb295bacec5
#
_entry.id   dc36c380c6de5c2f783e0eb295bacec5
#
_cell.length_a   1.000
_cell.length_b   1.000
_cell.length_c   1.000
_cell.angle_alpha   90.00
_cell.angle_beta   90.00
_cell.angle_gamma   90.00
#
_symmetry.space_group_name_H-M   'P 1'
#
loop_
_entity.id
_entity.type
_entity.pdbx_description
1 polymer ?
#
loop_
_entity_poly.entity_id
_entity_poly.type
_entity_poly.pdbx_seq_one_letter_code
_entity_poly.pdbx_strand_id
1 'polypeptide(L)'
;MKPAIIVAMFIFLFAQICAWFQSNSGIIGGWLEENYVYTALVCGPIVALSFAYGTKLMYGADVSLWSIRFITFGLGYMIFIPLTWYFLGEEIITVKNVVSLCLCVTLMLVQAYL
;
A
#
# COMPACT_ATOMS: atom_id res chain seq x y z
N MET A 1 9.12 -15.80 12.87
CA MET A 1 8.97 -15.23 11.50
C MET A 1 10.36 -15.03 10.91
N LYS A 2 10.54 -15.41 9.65
CA LYS A 2 11.83 -15.26 8.98
C LYS A 2 12.19 -13.77 8.83
N PRO A 3 13.45 -13.37 9.03
CA PRO A 3 13.86 -11.98 8.90
C PRO A 3 13.54 -11.38 7.52
N ALA A 4 13.62 -12.18 6.46
CA ALA A 4 13.29 -11.73 5.11
C ALA A 4 11.83 -11.25 4.99
N ILE A 5 10.89 -11.89 5.69
CA ILE A 5 9.48 -11.50 5.69
C ILE A 5 9.31 -10.14 6.36
N ILE A 6 9.98 -9.92 7.50
CA ILE A 6 9.92 -8.64 8.21
C ILE A 6 10.47 -7.51 7.34
N VAL A 7 11.63 -7.72 6.73
CA VAL A 7 12.25 -6.74 5.82
C VAL A 7 11.32 -6.43 4.64
N ALA A 8 10.73 -7.46 4.05
CA ALA A 8 9.79 -7.30 2.94
C ALA A 8 8.55 -6.49 3.34
N MET A 9 8.03 -6.71 4.55
CA MET A 9 6.88 -5.95 5.06
C MET A 9 7.19 -4.46 5.15
N PHE A 10 8.38 -4.09 5.67
CA PHE A 10 8.81 -2.69 5.72
C PHE A 10 9.01 -2.10 4.32
N ILE A 11 9.56 -2.87 3.39
CA ILE A 11 9.71 -2.44 2.00
C ILE A 11 8.34 -2.18 1.36
N PHE A 12 7.37 -3.06 1.60
CA PHE A 12 6.01 -2.86 1.10
C PHE A 12 5.33 -1.65 1.71
N LEU A 13 5.52 -1.38 3.00
CA LEU A 13 4.98 -0.18 3.64
C LEU A 13 5.55 1.08 2.99
N PHE A 14 6.87 1.11 2.77
CA PHE A 14 7.53 2.22 2.08
C PHE A 14 6.97 2.38 0.65
N ALA A 15 6.83 1.28 -0.08
CA ALA A 15 6.27 1.30 -1.42
C ALA A 15 4.85 1.84 -1.45
N GLN A 16 4.02 1.48 -0.47
CA GLN A 16 2.64 1.97 -0.36
C GLN A 16 2.60 3.47 -0.09
N ILE A 17 3.49 3.99 0.75
CA ILE A 17 3.58 5.43 0.99
C ILE A 17 3.92 6.16 -0.31
N CYS A 18 4.94 5.70 -1.03
CA CYS A 18 5.33 6.28 -2.31
C CYS A 18 4.21 6.16 -3.35
N ALA A 19 3.53 5.02 -3.40
CA ALA A 19 2.41 4.79 -4.32
C ALA A 19 1.25 5.73 -4.04
N TRP A 20 0.96 6.02 -2.77
CA TRP A 20 -0.08 6.98 -2.43
C TRP A 20 0.24 8.37 -2.96
N PHE A 21 1.48 8.85 -2.78
CA PHE A 21 1.91 10.15 -3.32
C PHE A 21 1.94 10.14 -4.84
N GLN A 22 2.40 9.06 -5.45
CA GLN A 22 2.40 8.90 -6.90
C GLN A 22 1.00 9.09 -7.49
N SER A 23 0.00 8.49 -6.87
CA SER A 23 -1.37 8.50 -7.38
C SER A 23 -2.14 9.77 -7.03
N ASN A 24 -1.83 10.40 -5.90
CA ASN A 24 -2.68 11.45 -5.33
C ASN A 24 -2.02 12.83 -5.27
N SER A 25 -0.77 12.96 -5.72
CA SER A 25 -0.08 14.26 -5.68
C SER A 25 -0.81 15.35 -6.46
N GLY A 26 -1.49 15.00 -7.54
CA GLY A 26 -2.25 15.94 -8.36
C GLY A 26 -3.48 16.55 -7.69
N ILE A 27 -3.90 16.04 -6.54
CA ILE A 27 -5.12 16.51 -5.84
C ILE A 27 -4.85 17.01 -4.42
N ILE A 28 -3.59 17.00 -3.98
CA ILE A 28 -3.23 17.47 -2.63
C ILE A 28 -3.20 19.00 -2.56
N GLY A 29 -2.87 19.65 -3.66
CA GLY A 29 -2.70 21.11 -3.73
C GLY A 29 -1.25 21.54 -3.54
N GLY A 30 -1.00 22.84 -3.75
CA GLY A 30 0.32 23.44 -3.59
C GLY A 30 1.33 22.96 -4.62
N TRP A 31 2.59 22.86 -4.19
CA TRP A 31 3.70 22.45 -5.06
C TRP A 31 3.49 21.06 -5.66
N LEU A 32 2.95 20.13 -4.88
CA LEU A 32 2.72 18.74 -5.34
C LEU A 32 1.70 18.69 -6.48
N GLU A 33 0.62 19.47 -6.38
CA GLU A 33 -0.38 19.52 -7.43
C GLU A 33 0.19 20.09 -8.73
N GLU A 34 0.98 21.15 -8.63
CA GLU A 34 1.62 21.77 -9.79
C GLU A 34 2.66 20.88 -10.46
N ASN A 35 3.32 20.02 -9.67
CA ASN A 35 4.40 19.14 -10.12
C ASN A 35 4.05 17.65 -10.03
N TYR A 36 2.76 17.31 -10.16
CA TYR A 36 2.31 15.91 -10.00
C TYR A 36 2.99 14.95 -10.98
N VAL A 37 3.29 15.42 -12.20
CA VAL A 37 3.96 14.57 -13.20
C VAL A 37 5.37 14.20 -12.75
N TYR A 38 6.12 15.17 -12.22
CA TYR A 38 7.46 14.92 -11.69
C TYR A 38 7.41 13.96 -10.50
N THR A 39 6.45 14.17 -9.60
CA THR A 39 6.25 13.30 -8.44
C THR A 39 5.98 11.86 -8.89
N ALA A 40 5.10 11.68 -9.87
CA ALA A 40 4.79 10.36 -10.41
C ALA A 40 6.01 9.71 -11.08
N LEU A 41 6.79 10.47 -11.83
CA LEU A 41 7.98 9.96 -12.50
C LEU A 41 9.09 9.58 -11.51
N VAL A 42 9.22 10.28 -10.39
CA VAL A 42 10.19 9.95 -9.35
C VAL A 42 9.72 8.76 -8.53
N CYS A 43 8.46 8.75 -8.09
CA CYS A 43 7.92 7.70 -7.24
C CYS A 43 7.68 6.39 -8.00
N GLY A 44 7.34 6.46 -9.29
CA GLY A 44 7.01 5.27 -10.08
C GLY A 44 8.09 4.18 -10.06
N PRO A 45 9.33 4.49 -10.47
CA PRO A 45 10.41 3.49 -10.41
C PRO A 45 10.71 3.00 -9.00
N ILE A 46 10.63 3.87 -7.99
CA ILE A 46 10.83 3.50 -6.58
C ILE A 46 9.77 2.47 -6.16
N VAL A 47 8.51 2.74 -6.48
CA VAL A 47 7.39 1.83 -6.17
C VAL A 47 7.59 0.49 -6.89
N ALA A 48 7.88 0.52 -8.19
CA ALA A 48 8.06 -0.69 -8.97
C ALA A 48 9.20 -1.57 -8.44
N LEU A 49 10.36 -0.97 -8.17
CA LEU A 49 11.52 -1.69 -7.65
C LEU A 49 11.27 -2.22 -6.23
N SER A 50 10.59 -1.45 -5.39
CA SER A 50 10.27 -1.85 -4.03
C SER A 50 9.32 -3.05 -4.01
N PHE A 51 8.26 -3.04 -4.82
CA PHE A 51 7.35 -4.18 -4.92
C PHE A 51 8.04 -5.41 -5.51
N ALA A 52 8.87 -5.24 -6.52
CA ALA A 52 9.60 -6.36 -7.12
C ALA A 52 10.55 -7.00 -6.11
N TYR A 53 11.31 -6.19 -5.40
CA TYR A 53 12.28 -6.69 -4.42
C TYR A 53 11.60 -7.32 -3.20
N GLY A 54 10.55 -6.70 -2.68
CA GLY A 54 9.78 -7.24 -1.57
C GLY A 54 9.12 -8.57 -1.92
N THR A 55 8.57 -8.68 -3.12
CA THR A 55 7.97 -9.92 -3.63
C THR A 55 9.04 -11.02 -3.74
N LYS A 56 10.22 -10.68 -4.27
CA LYS A 56 11.33 -11.62 -4.36
C LYS A 56 11.75 -12.15 -2.98
N LEU A 57 11.84 -11.27 -1.99
CA LEU A 57 12.19 -11.68 -0.62
C LEU A 57 11.15 -12.61 0.00
N MET A 58 9.88 -12.26 -0.12
CA MET A 58 8.80 -13.08 0.46
C MET A 58 8.66 -14.42 -0.24
N TYR A 59 8.71 -14.43 -1.56
CA TYR A 59 8.61 -15.67 -2.31
C TYR A 59 9.79 -16.59 -2.00
N GLY A 60 10.99 -16.03 -1.84
CA GLY A 60 12.17 -16.76 -1.41
C GLY A 60 12.09 -17.29 0.02
N ALA A 61 11.21 -16.74 0.84
CA ALA A 61 10.93 -17.19 2.21
C ALA A 61 9.70 -18.13 2.28
N ASP A 62 9.34 -18.74 1.16
CA ASP A 62 8.27 -19.73 1.01
C ASP A 62 6.85 -19.16 1.25
N VAL A 63 6.66 -17.86 1.06
CA VAL A 63 5.33 -17.25 1.07
C VAL A 63 4.74 -17.35 -0.33
N SER A 64 3.52 -17.87 -0.46
CA SER A 64 2.89 -18.02 -1.77
C SER A 64 2.61 -16.66 -2.40
N LEU A 65 2.60 -16.62 -3.73
CA LEU A 65 2.33 -15.38 -4.46
C LEU A 65 0.93 -14.83 -4.15
N TRP A 66 -0.05 -15.70 -3.95
CA TRP A 66 -1.39 -15.30 -3.53
C TRP A 66 -1.37 -14.56 -2.18
N SER A 67 -0.67 -15.13 -1.20
CA SER A 67 -0.55 -14.51 0.12
C SER A 67 0.17 -13.16 0.03
N ILE A 68 1.22 -13.05 -0.77
CA ILE A 68 1.94 -11.79 -0.98
C ILE A 68 0.99 -10.73 -1.53
N ARG A 69 0.17 -11.08 -2.51
CA ARG A 69 -0.80 -10.16 -3.10
C ARG A 69 -1.80 -9.61 -2.08
N PHE A 70 -2.35 -10.48 -1.26
CA PHE A 70 -3.32 -10.07 -0.24
C PHE A 70 -2.66 -9.29 0.90
N ILE A 71 -1.42 -9.63 1.28
CA ILE A 71 -0.66 -8.85 2.26
C ILE A 71 -0.41 -7.43 1.76
N THR A 72 0.05 -7.27 0.53
CA THR A 72 0.30 -5.94 -0.06
C THR A 72 -0.99 -5.13 -0.16
N PHE A 73 -2.10 -5.77 -0.48
CA PHE A 73 -3.41 -5.14 -0.51
C PHE A 73 -3.81 -4.59 0.86
N GLY A 74 -3.66 -5.39 1.92
CA GLY A 74 -3.95 -4.97 3.29
C GLY A 74 -3.04 -3.83 3.76
N LEU A 75 -1.74 -3.93 3.49
CA LEU A 75 -0.79 -2.88 3.81
C LEU A 75 -1.12 -1.58 3.06
N GLY A 76 -1.61 -1.71 1.82
CA GLY A 76 -2.07 -0.56 1.03
C GLY A 76 -3.15 0.23 1.74
N TYR A 77 -4.16 -0.44 2.30
CA TYR A 77 -5.21 0.23 3.05
C TYR A 77 -4.73 0.78 4.38
N MET A 78 -3.80 0.12 5.07
CA MET A 78 -3.20 0.65 6.29
C MET A 78 -2.51 2.00 6.06
N ILE A 79 -1.94 2.21 4.88
CA ILE A 79 -1.30 3.47 4.50
C ILE A 79 -2.34 4.45 3.92
N PHE A 80 -3.26 3.96 3.08
CA PHE A 80 -4.26 4.79 2.41
C PHE A 80 -5.14 5.56 3.41
N ILE A 81 -5.59 4.89 4.46
CA ILE A 81 -6.53 5.46 5.41
C ILE A 81 -5.95 6.70 6.11
N PRO A 82 -4.79 6.62 6.82
CA PRO A 82 -4.27 7.79 7.51
C PRO A 82 -3.81 8.90 6.56
N LEU A 83 -3.22 8.57 5.42
CA LEU A 83 -2.76 9.58 4.48
C LEU A 83 -3.93 10.32 3.82
N THR A 84 -4.96 9.61 3.42
CA THR A 84 -6.15 10.22 2.81
C THR A 84 -6.87 11.12 3.79
N TRP A 85 -7.01 10.67 5.03
CA TRP A 85 -7.61 11.49 6.08
C TRP A 85 -6.78 12.76 6.35
N TYR A 86 -5.47 12.62 6.48
CA TYR A 86 -4.59 13.73 6.83
C TYR A 86 -4.49 14.77 5.71
N PHE A 87 -4.24 14.34 4.47
CA PHE A 87 -3.98 15.26 3.37
C PHE A 87 -5.24 15.76 2.66
N LEU A 88 -6.27 14.94 2.56
CA LEU A 88 -7.48 15.27 1.83
C LEU A 88 -8.69 15.54 2.75
N GLY A 89 -8.58 15.19 4.02
CA GLY A 89 -9.66 15.42 4.98
C GLY A 89 -10.92 14.59 4.75
N GLU A 90 -10.83 13.54 3.95
CA GLU A 90 -11.98 12.67 3.69
C GLU A 90 -12.31 11.82 4.90
N GLU A 91 -13.60 11.70 5.19
CA GLU A 91 -14.07 10.89 6.30
C GLU A 91 -13.85 9.41 6.04
N ILE A 92 -13.30 8.73 7.06
CA ILE A 92 -13.09 7.29 7.03
C ILE A 92 -14.38 6.56 7.40
N ILE A 93 -15.11 7.09 8.39
CA ILE A 93 -16.27 6.40 8.98
C ILE A 93 -17.54 6.81 8.23
N THR A 94 -17.77 6.13 7.12
CA THR A 94 -19.04 6.16 6.39
C THR A 94 -19.50 4.72 6.23
N VAL A 95 -20.81 4.50 6.02
CA VAL A 95 -21.32 3.14 5.81
C VAL A 95 -20.59 2.44 4.69
N LYS A 96 -20.38 3.14 3.59
CA LYS A 96 -19.67 2.60 2.42
C LYS A 96 -18.23 2.18 2.76
N ASN A 97 -17.50 3.02 3.44
CA ASN A 97 -16.10 2.74 3.79
C ASN A 97 -15.98 1.63 4.83
N VAL A 98 -16.84 1.63 5.85
CA VAL A 98 -16.84 0.60 6.89
C VAL A 98 -17.13 -0.77 6.28
N VAL A 99 -18.13 -0.88 5.42
CA VAL A 99 -18.47 -2.15 4.75
C VAL A 99 -17.31 -2.61 3.89
N SER A 100 -16.70 -1.72 3.11
CA SER A 100 -15.57 -2.05 2.25
C SER A 100 -14.36 -2.52 3.05
N LEU A 101 -14.05 -1.85 4.16
CA LEU A 101 -12.94 -2.26 5.04
C LEU A 101 -13.19 -3.61 5.69
N CYS A 102 -14.43 -3.88 6.11
CA CYS A 102 -14.79 -5.20 6.65
C CYS A 102 -14.58 -6.30 5.62
N LEU A 103 -14.94 -6.07 4.37
CA LEU A 103 -14.69 -7.02 3.29
C LEU A 103 -13.20 -7.24 3.06
N CYS A 104 -12.39 -6.18 3.10
CA CYS A 104 -10.95 -6.27 2.96
C CYS A 104 -10.32 -7.09 4.09
N VAL A 105 -10.72 -6.85 5.34
CA VAL A 105 -10.25 -7.61 6.50
C VAL A 105 -10.65 -9.08 6.36
N THR A 106 -11.86 -9.36 5.88
CA THR A 106 -12.33 -10.73 5.63
C THR A 106 -11.43 -11.43 4.61
N LEU A 107 -11.07 -10.76 3.52
CA LEU A 107 -10.15 -11.31 2.53
C LEU A 107 -8.79 -11.66 3.14
N MET A 108 -8.26 -10.78 3.97
CA MET A 108 -6.99 -11.01 4.65
C MET A 108 -7.05 -12.21 5.58
N LEU A 109 -8.15 -12.35 6.34
CA LEU A 109 -8.34 -13.46 7.26
C LEU A 109 -8.49 -14.80 6.51
N VAL A 110 -9.17 -14.80 5.38
CA VAL A 110 -9.29 -15.99 4.53
C VAL A 110 -7.90 -16.46 4.09
N GLN A 111 -7.04 -15.55 3.67
CA GLN A 111 -5.69 -15.91 3.26
C GLN A 111 -4.80 -16.39 4.42
N ALA A 112 -5.03 -15.87 5.61
CA ALA A 112 -4.22 -16.24 6.78
C ALA A 112 -4.62 -17.61 7.37
N TYR A 113 -5.90 -17.95 7.34
CA TYR A 113 -6.42 -19.09 8.10
C TYR A 113 -7.08 -20.21 7.26
N LEU A 114 -7.31 -19.97 6.00
CA LEU A 114 -7.73 -21.00 5.06
C LEU A 114 -6.58 -21.42 4.17
#